data_b5f8bcfa201813cb5fb532894b7c0761
#
_entry.id   b5f8bcfa201813cb5fb532894b7c0761
#
_cell.length_a   1.000
_cell.length_b   1.000
_cell.length_c   1.000
_cell.angle_alpha   90.00
_cell.angle_beta   90.00
_cell.angle_gamma   90.00
#
_symmetry.space_group_name_H-M   'P 1'
#
loop_
_entity.id
_entity.type
_entity.pdbx_description
1 polymer ?
#
loop_
_entity_poly.entity_id
_entity_poly.type
_entity_poly.pdbx_seq_one_letter_code
_entity_poly.pdbx_strand_id
1 'polypeptide(L)'
;RSSDLPYGAKLRVNVGDEVRIGDKITKGSIDPKELLNVADTEAVENYIIKEVQKVYRIQGIEISDKHIEIIVRQMLKKIRIVEGGDTGTLPGTHVNVTQFTELNREALKEGKHPAVGRPILLGITKASLETDSFLSAASFQETTKILTDASIKGKKDMLKGLKENVLIGKLLPAGTGFRGPLKSPETLAKEAEEAKAAELAKYDLLDDNHENLGDQL
;
A
#
# COMPACT_ATOMS: atom_id res chain seq x y z
N ARG A 1 -20.91 15.73 26.44
CA ARG A 1 -21.83 15.88 25.31
C ARG A 1 -22.86 14.77 25.37
N SER A 2 -24.16 15.11 25.47
CA SER A 2 -25.23 14.16 25.25
C SER A 2 -25.19 13.78 23.77
N SER A 3 -24.73 12.57 23.44
CA SER A 3 -24.87 12.02 22.11
C SER A 3 -26.32 11.55 21.97
N ASP A 4 -27.04 12.04 20.98
CA ASP A 4 -28.40 11.60 20.66
C ASP A 4 -28.34 10.14 20.19
N LEU A 5 -28.59 9.22 21.11
CA LEU A 5 -28.71 7.80 20.81
C LEU A 5 -30.08 7.54 20.19
N PRO A 6 -30.16 6.67 19.17
CA PRO A 6 -31.44 6.26 18.61
C PRO A 6 -32.36 5.67 19.70
N TYR A 7 -33.65 6.03 19.64
CA TYR A 7 -34.62 5.50 20.60
C TYR A 7 -34.60 3.97 20.61
N GLY A 8 -34.48 3.39 21.82
CA GLY A 8 -34.39 1.95 21.99
C GLY A 8 -33.01 1.32 21.83
N ALA A 9 -31.96 2.12 21.65
CA ALA A 9 -30.59 1.59 21.61
C ALA A 9 -30.23 0.92 22.94
N LYS A 10 -29.82 -0.36 22.88
CA LYS A 10 -29.33 -1.09 24.05
C LYS A 10 -27.91 -0.71 24.35
N LEU A 11 -27.64 -0.21 25.54
CA LEU A 11 -26.28 0.11 25.99
C LEU A 11 -25.52 -1.16 26.30
N ARG A 12 -24.21 -1.12 26.10
CA ARG A 12 -23.25 -2.17 26.43
C ARG A 12 -22.46 -1.83 27.68
N VAL A 13 -22.38 -0.57 28.02
CA VAL A 13 -21.63 -0.01 29.15
C VAL A 13 -22.57 0.44 30.26
N ASN A 14 -22.14 0.36 31.51
CA ASN A 14 -22.85 0.81 32.69
C ASN A 14 -22.24 2.11 33.22
N VAL A 15 -22.97 2.76 34.11
CA VAL A 15 -22.47 3.97 34.77
C VAL A 15 -21.26 3.60 35.65
N GLY A 16 -20.12 4.26 35.39
CA GLY A 16 -18.87 4.00 36.09
C GLY A 16 -17.86 3.14 35.32
N ASP A 17 -18.22 2.59 34.18
CA ASP A 17 -17.29 1.85 33.32
C ASP A 17 -16.30 2.81 32.63
N GLU A 18 -15.02 2.46 32.64
CA GLU A 18 -14.00 3.19 31.86
C GLU A 18 -14.10 2.76 30.40
N VAL A 19 -14.22 3.73 29.49
CA VAL A 19 -14.27 3.52 28.05
C VAL A 19 -13.08 4.19 27.36
N ARG A 20 -12.53 3.50 26.38
CA ARG A 20 -11.44 4.03 25.52
C ARG A 20 -12.01 4.60 24.23
N ILE A 21 -11.21 5.43 23.57
CA ILE A 21 -11.55 5.96 22.26
C ILE A 21 -11.75 4.79 21.27
N GLY A 22 -12.92 4.75 20.61
CA GLY A 22 -13.29 3.67 19.68
C GLY A 22 -14.09 2.51 20.29
N ASP A 23 -14.32 2.49 21.63
CA ASP A 23 -15.11 1.44 22.26
C ASP A 23 -16.61 1.56 21.91
N LYS A 24 -17.25 0.39 21.75
CA LYS A 24 -18.68 0.30 21.49
C LYS A 24 -19.50 0.62 22.73
N ILE A 25 -20.18 1.74 22.73
CA ILE A 25 -21.12 2.13 23.80
C ILE A 25 -22.48 1.44 23.62
N THR A 26 -22.91 1.23 22.38
CA THR A 26 -24.19 0.58 22.04
C THR A 26 -24.01 -0.82 21.46
N LYS A 27 -25.05 -1.66 21.57
CA LYS A 27 -25.12 -2.96 20.87
C LYS A 27 -25.42 -2.68 19.41
N GLY A 28 -24.47 -2.94 18.51
CA GLY A 28 -24.60 -2.75 17.07
C GLY A 28 -23.26 -2.84 16.35
N SER A 29 -23.31 -2.70 15.04
CA SER A 29 -22.08 -2.52 14.24
C SER A 29 -21.63 -1.08 14.29
N ILE A 30 -20.33 -0.85 14.31
CA ILE A 30 -19.74 0.50 14.15
C ILE A 30 -19.58 0.77 12.66
N ASP A 31 -19.76 2.00 12.21
CA ASP A 31 -19.32 2.41 10.87
C ASP A 31 -17.78 2.42 10.85
N PRO A 32 -17.14 1.59 10.01
CA PRO A 32 -15.69 1.56 9.92
C PRO A 32 -15.06 2.89 9.49
N LYS A 33 -15.82 3.75 8.77
CA LYS A 33 -15.33 5.07 8.37
C LYS A 33 -15.29 6.05 9.55
N GLU A 34 -16.31 6.00 10.41
CA GLU A 34 -16.31 6.79 11.63
C GLU A 34 -15.23 6.31 12.60
N LEU A 35 -15.05 5.00 12.69
CA LEU A 35 -13.98 4.41 13.49
C LEU A 35 -12.59 4.89 13.01
N LEU A 36 -12.37 5.00 11.69
CA LEU A 36 -11.11 5.50 11.13
C LEU A 36 -10.83 6.98 11.48
N ASN A 37 -11.87 7.77 11.69
CA ASN A 37 -11.71 9.18 12.10
C ASN A 37 -11.34 9.36 13.57
N VAL A 38 -11.63 8.36 14.40
CA VAL A 38 -11.53 8.43 15.87
C VAL A 38 -10.40 7.55 16.38
N ALA A 39 -10.15 6.40 15.73
CA ALA A 39 -9.15 5.40 16.11
C ALA A 39 -8.09 5.24 15.00
N ASP A 40 -7.06 4.46 15.30
CA ASP A 40 -5.97 4.17 14.39
C ASP A 40 -6.39 3.21 13.26
N THR A 41 -5.63 3.22 12.16
CA THR A 41 -5.84 2.33 10.99
C THR A 41 -5.86 0.86 11.40
N GLU A 42 -4.98 0.44 12.32
CA GLU A 42 -4.90 -0.92 12.83
C GLU A 42 -6.18 -1.35 13.56
N ALA A 43 -6.80 -0.46 14.33
CA ALA A 43 -8.06 -0.74 15.00
C ALA A 43 -9.20 -1.00 14.01
N VAL A 44 -9.22 -0.28 12.89
CA VAL A 44 -10.19 -0.47 11.80
C VAL A 44 -9.95 -1.79 11.07
N GLU A 45 -8.70 -2.12 10.78
CA GLU A 45 -8.32 -3.41 10.16
C GLU A 45 -8.80 -4.58 11.01
N ASN A 46 -8.44 -4.59 12.29
CA ASN A 46 -8.84 -5.61 13.25
C ASN A 46 -10.37 -5.71 13.41
N TYR A 47 -11.06 -4.57 13.38
CA TYR A 47 -12.51 -4.54 13.45
C TYR A 47 -13.16 -5.21 12.23
N ILE A 48 -12.72 -4.86 11.03
CA ILE A 48 -13.26 -5.43 9.78
C ILE A 48 -12.99 -6.93 9.72
N ILE A 49 -11.76 -7.37 10.02
CA ILE A 49 -11.38 -8.78 10.02
C ILE A 49 -12.28 -9.57 10.99
N LYS A 50 -12.44 -9.06 12.20
CA LYS A 50 -13.27 -9.69 13.22
C LYS A 50 -14.75 -9.82 12.83
N GLU A 51 -15.33 -8.78 12.25
CA GLU A 51 -16.75 -8.81 11.83
C GLU A 51 -16.95 -9.73 10.61
N VAL A 52 -16.00 -9.75 9.65
CA VAL A 52 -16.05 -10.69 8.51
C VAL A 52 -15.89 -12.14 8.97
N GLN A 53 -14.91 -12.43 9.82
CA GLN A 53 -14.69 -13.76 10.39
C GLN A 53 -15.90 -14.25 11.17
N LYS A 54 -16.55 -13.36 11.90
CA LYS A 54 -17.77 -13.68 12.65
C LYS A 54 -18.89 -14.18 11.72
N VAL A 55 -19.08 -13.53 10.56
CA VAL A 55 -20.10 -13.95 9.58
C VAL A 55 -19.78 -15.34 9.01
N TYR A 56 -18.52 -15.61 8.64
CA TYR A 56 -18.11 -16.91 8.14
C TYR A 56 -18.22 -18.01 9.18
N ARG A 57 -17.83 -17.75 10.43
CA ARG A 57 -17.94 -18.72 11.53
C ARG A 57 -19.41 -19.10 11.86
N ILE A 58 -20.35 -18.15 11.74
CA ILE A 58 -21.78 -18.44 11.90
C ILE A 58 -22.25 -19.45 10.83
N GLN A 59 -21.65 -19.44 9.65
CA GLN A 59 -21.94 -20.38 8.56
C GLN A 59 -21.11 -21.67 8.63
N GLY A 60 -20.32 -21.86 9.69
CA GLY A 60 -19.45 -23.03 9.87
C GLY A 60 -18.22 -23.05 8.96
N ILE A 61 -17.84 -21.91 8.37
CA ILE A 61 -16.69 -21.80 7.48
C ILE A 61 -15.52 -21.19 8.25
N GLU A 62 -14.37 -21.86 8.23
CA GLU A 62 -13.11 -21.35 8.77
C GLU A 62 -12.23 -20.81 7.63
N ILE A 63 -11.88 -19.54 7.70
CA ILE A 63 -10.98 -18.87 6.75
C ILE A 63 -9.80 -18.29 7.53
N SER A 64 -8.58 -18.44 7.00
CA SER A 64 -7.40 -17.84 7.59
C SER A 64 -7.46 -16.31 7.46
N ASP A 65 -7.15 -15.61 8.53
CA ASP A 65 -7.20 -14.13 8.62
C ASP A 65 -6.39 -13.44 7.52
N LYS A 66 -5.24 -14.03 7.10
CA LYS A 66 -4.37 -13.49 6.04
C LYS A 66 -5.09 -13.16 4.73
N HIS A 67 -6.13 -13.91 4.36
CA HIS A 67 -6.89 -13.67 3.13
C HIS A 67 -7.74 -12.41 3.22
N ILE A 68 -8.30 -12.15 4.41
CA ILE A 68 -9.10 -10.97 4.70
C ILE A 68 -8.17 -9.76 4.88
N GLU A 69 -7.06 -9.92 5.59
CA GLU A 69 -6.05 -8.88 5.81
C GLU A 69 -5.53 -8.27 4.50
N ILE A 70 -5.24 -9.10 3.49
CA ILE A 70 -4.79 -8.63 2.17
C ILE A 70 -5.84 -7.71 1.53
N ILE A 71 -7.12 -8.07 1.64
CA ILE A 71 -8.22 -7.28 1.07
C ILE A 71 -8.36 -5.96 1.84
N VAL A 72 -8.39 -6.01 3.17
CA VAL A 72 -8.54 -4.82 4.02
C VAL A 72 -7.38 -3.86 3.83
N ARG A 73 -6.14 -4.36 3.70
CA ARG A 73 -4.97 -3.55 3.37
C ARG A 73 -5.13 -2.81 2.05
N GLN A 74 -5.72 -3.42 1.03
CA GLN A 74 -6.00 -2.73 -0.24
C GLN A 74 -7.09 -1.66 -0.09
N MET A 75 -8.08 -1.87 0.78
CA MET A 75 -9.13 -0.89 1.07
C MET A 75 -8.60 0.36 1.79
N LEU A 76 -7.52 0.23 2.57
CA LEU A 76 -6.87 1.30 3.34
C LEU A 76 -5.61 1.87 2.68
N LYS A 77 -5.29 1.45 1.45
CA LYS A 77 -4.08 1.85 0.72
C LYS A 77 -4.03 3.33 0.32
N LYS A 78 -5.15 4.02 0.33
CA LYS A 78 -5.26 5.40 -0.16
C LYS A 78 -5.33 6.42 0.97
N ILE A 79 -4.70 7.56 0.72
CA ILE A 79 -4.77 8.78 1.53
C ILE A 79 -5.48 9.85 0.71
N ARG A 80 -6.40 10.56 1.33
CA ARG A 80 -7.02 11.74 0.75
C ARG A 80 -6.22 12.97 1.17
N ILE A 81 -5.77 13.73 0.18
CA ILE A 81 -5.08 15.01 0.42
C ILE A 81 -6.08 16.01 0.99
N VAL A 82 -5.78 16.61 2.13
CA VAL A 82 -6.52 17.70 2.75
C VAL A 82 -5.96 19.04 2.28
N GLU A 83 -4.64 19.17 2.40
CA GLU A 83 -3.89 20.35 1.97
C GLU A 83 -2.71 19.91 1.12
N GLY A 84 -2.55 20.49 -0.07
CA GLY A 84 -1.50 20.09 -1.00
C GLY A 84 -0.11 20.64 -0.64
N GLY A 85 -0.02 21.65 0.23
CA GLY A 85 1.25 22.34 0.47
C GLY A 85 1.91 22.79 -0.84
N ASP A 86 3.23 22.68 -0.90
CA ASP A 86 4.04 23.03 -2.08
C ASP A 86 4.32 21.80 -2.98
N THR A 87 3.63 20.66 -2.75
CA THR A 87 3.84 19.41 -3.50
C THR A 87 3.15 19.37 -4.87
N GLY A 88 2.39 20.42 -5.23
CA GLY A 88 1.64 20.49 -6.49
C GLY A 88 0.43 19.54 -6.55
N THR A 89 0.08 18.87 -5.46
CA THR A 89 -1.08 17.97 -5.40
C THR A 89 -2.34 18.76 -5.04
N LEU A 90 -3.46 18.43 -5.70
CA LEU A 90 -4.73 19.10 -5.45
C LEU A 90 -5.43 18.53 -4.21
N PRO A 91 -6.06 19.37 -3.36
CA PRO A 91 -6.91 18.92 -2.27
C PRO A 91 -8.03 18.00 -2.77
N GLY A 92 -8.37 16.97 -1.99
CA GLY A 92 -9.39 15.99 -2.34
C GLY A 92 -8.91 14.84 -3.23
N THR A 93 -7.68 14.87 -3.75
CA THR A 93 -7.11 13.80 -4.55
C THR A 93 -6.79 12.58 -3.68
N HIS A 94 -7.00 11.38 -4.22
CA HIS A 94 -6.61 10.13 -3.59
C HIS A 94 -5.24 9.68 -4.09
N VAL A 95 -4.28 9.55 -3.18
CA VAL A 95 -2.90 9.14 -3.47
C VAL A 95 -2.57 7.88 -2.68
N ASN A 96 -1.69 7.03 -3.20
CA ASN A 96 -1.20 5.87 -2.43
C ASN A 96 -0.34 6.33 -1.26
N VAL A 97 -0.39 5.60 -0.15
CA VAL A 97 0.46 5.87 1.03
C VAL A 97 1.93 6.01 0.66
N THR A 98 2.45 5.12 -0.20
CA THR A 98 3.85 5.15 -0.66
C THR A 98 4.18 6.42 -1.43
N GLN A 99 3.33 6.79 -2.39
CA GLN A 99 3.50 8.01 -3.18
C GLN A 99 3.42 9.27 -2.32
N PHE A 100 2.47 9.31 -1.37
CA PHE A 100 2.33 10.40 -0.42
C PHE A 100 3.59 10.59 0.44
N THR A 101 4.15 9.48 0.93
CA THR A 101 5.40 9.51 1.71
C THR A 101 6.58 10.00 0.86
N GLU A 102 6.66 9.57 -0.40
CA GLU A 102 7.71 10.01 -1.33
C GLU A 102 7.60 11.50 -1.64
N LEU A 103 6.41 11.99 -2.00
CA LEU A 103 6.16 13.41 -2.27
C LEU A 103 6.53 14.29 -1.08
N ASN A 104 6.14 13.90 0.13
CA ASN A 104 6.47 14.65 1.33
C ASN A 104 7.97 14.60 1.65
N ARG A 105 8.64 13.46 1.39
CA ARG A 105 10.08 13.34 1.57
C ARG A 105 10.86 14.25 0.61
N GLU A 106 10.41 14.37 -0.63
CA GLU A 106 11.00 15.26 -1.63
C GLU A 106 10.77 16.73 -1.26
N ALA A 107 9.54 17.10 -0.89
CA ALA A 107 9.23 18.45 -0.44
C ALA A 107 10.07 18.88 0.76
N LEU A 108 10.24 18.00 1.75
CA LEU A 108 11.09 18.27 2.92
C LEU A 108 12.59 18.43 2.56
N LYS A 109 13.11 17.64 1.60
CA LYS A 109 14.49 17.78 1.12
C LYS A 109 14.74 19.13 0.44
N GLU A 110 13.73 19.66 -0.24
CA GLU A 110 13.78 20.96 -0.90
C GLU A 110 13.42 22.14 0.04
N GLY A 111 13.15 21.88 1.32
CA GLY A 111 12.74 22.89 2.30
C GLY A 111 11.34 23.47 2.06
N LYS A 112 10.49 22.76 1.34
CA LYS A 112 9.11 23.10 1.03
C LYS A 112 8.12 22.57 2.06
N HIS A 113 6.91 23.13 2.08
CA HIS A 113 5.84 22.66 2.96
C HIS A 113 5.25 21.32 2.46
N PRO A 114 5.24 20.26 3.28
CA PRO A 114 4.69 18.97 2.91
C PRO A 114 3.16 19.02 2.79
N ALA A 115 2.59 18.08 2.03
CA ALA A 115 1.15 17.90 1.95
C ALA A 115 0.61 17.25 3.23
N VAL A 116 -0.61 17.65 3.62
CA VAL A 116 -1.37 17.03 4.72
C VAL A 116 -2.43 16.12 4.15
N GLY A 117 -2.47 14.86 4.59
CA GLY A 117 -3.43 13.87 4.14
C GLY A 117 -4.06 13.10 5.30
N ARG A 118 -5.25 12.53 5.05
CA ARG A 118 -5.93 11.63 5.98
C ARG A 118 -6.15 10.27 5.33
N PRO A 119 -5.93 9.17 6.04
CA PRO A 119 -6.25 7.84 5.53
C PRO A 119 -7.76 7.75 5.25
N ILE A 120 -8.12 7.04 4.20
CA ILE A 120 -9.50 6.79 3.84
C ILE A 120 -9.76 5.30 3.68
N LEU A 121 -10.96 4.87 4.07
CA LEU A 121 -11.43 3.52 3.83
C LEU A 121 -12.30 3.51 2.56
N LEU A 122 -11.84 2.79 1.54
CA LEU A 122 -12.58 2.55 0.31
C LEU A 122 -13.33 1.21 0.40
N GLY A 123 -14.55 1.17 -0.13
CA GLY A 123 -15.23 -0.11 -0.34
C GLY A 123 -14.47 -0.97 -1.36
N ILE A 124 -14.67 -2.29 -1.32
CA ILE A 124 -13.96 -3.27 -2.16
C ILE A 124 -14.01 -2.89 -3.65
N THR A 125 -15.19 -2.58 -4.18
CA THR A 125 -15.36 -2.19 -5.59
C THR A 125 -14.59 -0.93 -5.93
N LYS A 126 -14.68 0.10 -5.08
CA LYS A 126 -13.97 1.37 -5.31
C LYS A 126 -12.47 1.21 -5.20
N ALA A 127 -11.98 0.44 -4.23
CA ALA A 127 -10.56 0.12 -4.09
C ALA A 127 -10.02 -0.63 -5.33
N SER A 128 -10.83 -1.51 -5.94
CA SER A 128 -10.47 -2.23 -7.16
C SER A 128 -10.45 -1.37 -8.41
N LEU A 129 -11.25 -0.30 -8.46
CA LEU A 129 -11.29 0.66 -9.58
C LEU A 129 -10.21 1.75 -9.46
N GLU A 130 -9.87 2.16 -8.25
CA GLU A 130 -8.83 3.17 -7.98
C GLU A 130 -7.42 2.57 -7.89
N THR A 131 -7.13 1.52 -8.66
CA THR A 131 -5.79 0.93 -8.77
C THR A 131 -4.88 1.78 -9.67
N ASP A 132 -3.57 1.60 -9.54
CA ASP A 132 -2.58 2.33 -10.34
C ASP A 132 -2.59 1.88 -11.81
N SER A 133 -2.94 0.61 -12.06
CA SER A 133 -3.08 0.04 -13.39
C SER A 133 -4.49 0.27 -13.95
N PHE A 134 -4.60 1.06 -15.02
CA PHE A 134 -5.88 1.25 -15.71
C PHE A 134 -6.34 -0.02 -16.44
N LEU A 135 -5.43 -0.88 -16.88
CA LEU A 135 -5.77 -2.17 -17.50
C LEU A 135 -6.45 -3.09 -16.49
N SER A 136 -5.91 -3.17 -15.28
CA SER A 136 -6.52 -3.95 -14.20
C SER A 136 -7.91 -3.44 -13.84
N ALA A 137 -8.09 -2.13 -13.73
CA ALA A 137 -9.37 -1.51 -13.42
C ALA A 137 -10.40 -1.73 -14.55
N ALA A 138 -9.99 -1.51 -15.81
CA ALA A 138 -10.85 -1.69 -16.99
C ALA A 138 -11.33 -3.12 -17.17
N SER A 139 -10.54 -4.11 -16.78
CA SER A 139 -10.92 -5.53 -16.84
C SER A 139 -11.91 -5.96 -15.76
N PHE A 140 -12.15 -5.12 -14.76
CA PHE A 140 -13.07 -5.41 -13.65
C PHE A 140 -14.48 -4.88 -13.94
N GLN A 141 -14.64 -3.57 -14.07
CA GLN A 141 -15.91 -2.89 -14.33
C GLN A 141 -15.67 -1.56 -15.06
N GLU A 142 -16.73 -0.97 -15.63
CA GLU A 142 -16.71 0.35 -16.27
C GLU A 142 -15.63 0.50 -17.35
N THR A 143 -15.39 -0.55 -18.14
CA THR A 143 -14.30 -0.64 -19.13
C THR A 143 -14.21 0.58 -20.03
N THR A 144 -15.32 1.00 -20.65
CA THR A 144 -15.34 2.14 -21.57
C THR A 144 -14.94 3.45 -20.88
N LYS A 145 -15.48 3.70 -19.68
CA LYS A 145 -15.20 4.92 -18.91
C LYS A 145 -13.72 5.00 -18.50
N ILE A 146 -13.17 3.88 -18.02
CA ILE A 146 -11.79 3.82 -17.56
C ILE A 146 -10.82 3.98 -18.72
N LEU A 147 -11.06 3.31 -19.86
CA LEU A 147 -10.22 3.43 -21.05
C LEU A 147 -10.30 4.84 -21.65
N THR A 148 -11.47 5.45 -21.68
CA THR A 148 -11.65 6.84 -22.15
C THR A 148 -10.89 7.81 -21.24
N ASP A 149 -11.02 7.71 -19.90
CA ASP A 149 -10.28 8.55 -18.96
C ASP A 149 -8.78 8.35 -19.07
N ALA A 150 -8.32 7.11 -19.22
CA ALA A 150 -6.91 6.79 -19.39
C ALA A 150 -6.34 7.36 -20.70
N SER A 151 -7.13 7.32 -21.78
CA SER A 151 -6.76 7.86 -23.10
C SER A 151 -6.66 9.39 -23.05
N ILE A 152 -7.66 10.07 -22.49
CA ILE A 152 -7.68 11.55 -22.36
C ILE A 152 -6.51 12.04 -21.51
N LYS A 153 -6.19 11.35 -20.42
CA LYS A 153 -5.10 11.70 -19.50
C LYS A 153 -3.73 11.18 -19.95
N GLY A 154 -3.63 10.46 -21.06
CA GLY A 154 -2.39 9.87 -21.53
C GLY A 154 -1.72 8.95 -20.48
N LYS A 155 -2.49 8.20 -19.70
CA LYS A 155 -1.96 7.34 -18.64
C LYS A 155 -1.08 6.23 -19.21
N LYS A 156 0.03 5.95 -18.54
CA LYS A 156 0.92 4.82 -18.85
C LYS A 156 0.76 3.75 -17.78
N ASP A 157 0.54 2.50 -18.18
CA ASP A 157 0.52 1.36 -17.28
C ASP A 157 1.94 0.79 -17.15
N MET A 158 2.43 0.71 -15.94
CA MET A 158 3.80 0.25 -15.66
C MET A 158 3.91 -1.27 -15.58
N LEU A 159 2.80 -2.00 -15.73
CA LEU A 159 2.73 -3.47 -15.73
C LEU A 159 3.39 -4.12 -14.50
N LYS A 160 3.22 -3.53 -13.33
CA LYS A 160 3.83 -3.99 -12.08
C LYS A 160 3.05 -5.13 -11.41
N GLY A 161 1.75 -5.22 -11.62
CA GLY A 161 0.87 -6.20 -10.99
C GLY A 161 0.74 -7.49 -11.79
N LEU A 162 -0.02 -8.43 -11.26
CA LEU A 162 -0.23 -9.73 -11.89
C LEU A 162 -1.26 -9.66 -13.02
N LYS A 163 -2.39 -8.99 -12.77
CA LYS A 163 -3.56 -8.99 -13.67
C LYS A 163 -3.27 -8.37 -15.03
N GLU A 164 -2.62 -7.21 -15.05
CA GLU A 164 -2.24 -6.51 -16.28
C GLU A 164 -1.25 -7.33 -17.13
N ASN A 165 -0.29 -8.02 -16.49
CA ASN A 165 0.64 -8.88 -17.22
C ASN A 165 -0.05 -10.11 -17.81
N VAL A 166 -1.00 -10.71 -17.08
CA VAL A 166 -1.82 -11.82 -17.58
C VAL A 166 -2.64 -11.38 -18.80
N LEU A 167 -3.27 -10.20 -18.72
CA LEU A 167 -4.09 -9.67 -19.84
C LEU A 167 -3.29 -9.47 -21.11
N ILE A 168 -2.04 -9.03 -21.01
CA ILE A 168 -1.17 -8.77 -22.17
C ILE A 168 -0.41 -10.04 -22.60
N GLY A 169 -0.46 -11.12 -21.82
CA GLY A 169 0.28 -12.37 -22.10
C GLY A 169 1.77 -12.28 -21.79
N LYS A 170 2.19 -11.40 -20.87
CA LYS A 170 3.57 -11.31 -20.39
C LYS A 170 3.82 -12.21 -19.18
N LEU A 171 5.07 -12.56 -18.96
CA LEU A 171 5.48 -13.29 -17.77
C LEU A 171 5.16 -12.48 -16.51
N LEU A 172 4.64 -13.17 -15.50
CA LEU A 172 4.30 -12.55 -14.22
C LEU A 172 5.57 -12.08 -13.49
N PRO A 173 5.59 -10.85 -12.94
CA PRO A 173 6.72 -10.36 -12.14
C PRO A 173 6.67 -10.93 -10.71
N ALA A 174 6.55 -12.25 -10.57
CA ALA A 174 6.45 -12.95 -9.30
C ALA A 174 7.08 -14.35 -9.38
N GLY A 175 7.50 -14.90 -8.25
CA GLY A 175 8.13 -16.21 -8.18
C GLY A 175 9.40 -16.29 -9.03
N THR A 176 9.57 -17.35 -9.81
CA THR A 176 10.73 -17.54 -10.70
C THR A 176 10.82 -16.51 -11.83
N GLY A 177 9.74 -15.82 -12.15
CA GLY A 177 9.70 -14.72 -13.13
C GLY A 177 10.06 -13.34 -12.54
N PHE A 178 10.26 -13.25 -11.23
CA PHE A 178 10.65 -11.99 -10.59
C PHE A 178 12.12 -11.68 -10.85
N ARG A 179 12.36 -10.74 -11.73
CA ARG A 179 13.71 -10.27 -12.08
C ARG A 179 14.17 -9.04 -11.28
N GLY A 180 13.41 -8.63 -10.26
CA GLY A 180 13.63 -7.36 -9.57
C GLY A 180 13.20 -6.14 -10.41
N PRO A 181 13.31 -4.92 -9.89
CA PRO A 181 13.13 -3.73 -10.68
C PRO A 181 14.14 -3.75 -11.85
N LEU A 182 13.66 -3.48 -13.07
CA LEU A 182 14.55 -3.34 -14.23
C LEU A 182 15.56 -2.24 -13.89
N LYS A 183 16.79 -2.66 -13.69
CA LYS A 183 17.90 -1.73 -13.45
C LYS A 183 18.07 -0.91 -14.71
N SER A 184 18.24 0.39 -14.58
CA SER A 184 18.54 1.23 -15.73
C SER A 184 19.85 0.77 -16.38
N PRO A 185 20.06 1.00 -17.69
CA PRO A 185 21.33 0.67 -18.34
C PRO A 185 22.54 1.26 -17.61
N GLU A 186 22.39 2.44 -17.01
CA GLU A 186 23.42 3.11 -16.20
C GLU A 186 23.73 2.41 -14.88
N THR A 187 22.70 1.88 -14.20
CA THR A 187 22.90 1.09 -12.97
C THR A 187 23.51 -0.26 -13.26
N LEU A 188 23.17 -0.90 -14.38
CA LEU A 188 23.80 -2.14 -14.83
C LEU A 188 25.27 -1.94 -15.23
N ALA A 189 25.59 -0.81 -15.86
CA ALA A 189 26.98 -0.45 -16.21
C ALA A 189 27.83 -0.22 -14.97
N LYS A 190 27.33 0.53 -13.98
CA LYS A 190 28.01 0.76 -12.70
C LYS A 190 28.28 -0.53 -11.91
N GLU A 191 27.25 -1.39 -11.81
CA GLU A 191 27.42 -2.68 -11.13
C GLU A 191 28.39 -3.62 -11.87
N ALA A 192 28.42 -3.55 -13.21
CA ALA A 192 29.39 -4.32 -13.99
C ALA A 192 30.84 -3.77 -13.82
N GLU A 193 31.01 -2.46 -13.67
CA GLU A 193 32.30 -1.86 -13.34
C GLU A 193 32.75 -2.18 -11.92
N GLU A 194 31.84 -2.08 -10.93
CA GLU A 194 32.13 -2.45 -9.54
C GLU A 194 32.45 -3.94 -9.41
N ALA A 195 31.73 -4.81 -10.13
CA ALA A 195 32.01 -6.24 -10.14
C ALA A 195 33.39 -6.55 -10.75
N LYS A 196 33.76 -5.88 -11.84
CA LYS A 196 35.09 -6.02 -12.45
C LYS A 196 36.19 -5.48 -11.55
N ALA A 197 35.96 -4.35 -10.88
CA ALA A 197 36.92 -3.79 -9.92
C ALA A 197 37.12 -4.71 -8.71
N ALA A 198 36.03 -5.31 -8.20
CA ALA A 198 36.10 -6.28 -7.11
C ALA A 198 36.81 -7.58 -7.52
N GLU A 199 36.67 -8.01 -8.78
CA GLU A 199 37.36 -9.19 -9.32
C GLU A 199 38.84 -8.93 -9.51
N LEU A 200 39.24 -7.76 -10.03
CA LEU A 200 40.63 -7.31 -10.13
C LEU A 200 41.32 -7.22 -8.75
N ALA A 201 40.64 -6.57 -7.79
CA ALA A 201 41.16 -6.47 -6.42
C ALA A 201 41.37 -7.87 -5.75
N LYS A 202 40.61 -8.86 -6.19
CA LYS A 202 40.75 -10.24 -5.72
C LYS A 202 41.96 -10.95 -6.34
N TYR A 203 42.34 -10.62 -7.57
CA TYR A 203 43.56 -11.10 -8.22
C TYR A 203 44.81 -10.44 -7.64
N ASP A 204 44.78 -9.13 -7.38
CA ASP A 204 45.90 -8.42 -6.73
C ASP A 204 46.22 -8.96 -5.33
N LEU A 205 45.20 -9.33 -4.55
CA LEU A 205 45.35 -9.96 -3.24
C LEU A 205 45.92 -11.40 -3.31
N LEU A 206 45.78 -12.07 -4.45
CA LEU A 206 46.36 -13.41 -4.68
C LEU A 206 47.83 -13.34 -5.11
N ASP A 207 48.23 -12.32 -5.88
CA ASP A 207 49.63 -12.08 -6.30
C ASP A 207 50.49 -11.60 -5.13
N ASP A 208 50.02 -10.71 -4.26
CA ASP A 208 50.72 -10.27 -3.05
C ASP A 208 51.00 -11.44 -2.07
N ASN A 209 50.16 -12.45 -2.04
CA ASN A 209 50.40 -13.66 -1.23
C ASN A 209 51.42 -14.62 -1.85
N HIS A 210 51.69 -14.56 -3.16
CA HIS A 210 52.72 -15.38 -3.82
C HIS A 210 54.14 -14.81 -3.70
N GLU A 211 54.28 -13.46 -3.65
CA GLU A 211 55.61 -12.85 -3.43
C GLU A 211 56.10 -13.01 -1.99
N ASN A 212 55.22 -13.04 -0.98
CA ASN A 212 55.60 -13.24 0.42
C ASN A 212 55.99 -14.70 0.79
N LEU A 213 55.77 -15.68 -0.09
CA LEU A 213 56.18 -17.08 0.13
C LEU A 213 57.53 -17.41 -0.51
N GLY A 214 58.09 -16.53 -1.34
CA GLY A 214 59.37 -16.70 -2.00
C GLY A 214 60.60 -16.29 -1.18
N ASP A 215 60.45 -15.49 -0.14
CA ASP A 215 61.56 -14.94 0.67
C ASP A 215 61.84 -15.74 1.96
N GLN A 216 61.22 -16.91 2.14
CA GLN A 216 61.44 -17.78 3.31
C GLN A 216 61.98 -19.19 2.98
N LEU A 217 62.79 -19.33 1.89
CA LEU A 217 63.52 -20.55 1.61
C LEU A 217 65.02 -20.28 1.46
#